data_92e0b8f55a0fd467ab89ada098cbd7c9
#
_entry.id   92e0b8f55a0fd467ab89ada098cbd7c9
#
_cell.length_a   1.000
_cell.length_b   1.000
_cell.length_c   1.000
_cell.angle_alpha   90.00
_cell.angle_beta   90.00
_cell.angle_gamma   90.00
#
_symmetry.space_group_name_H-M   'P 1'
#
loop_
_entity.id
_entity.type
_entity.pdbx_description
1 polymer ?
#
loop_
_entity_poly.entity_id
_entity_poly.type
_entity_poly.pdbx_seq_one_letter_code
_entity_poly.pdbx_strand_id
1 'polypeptide(L)'
;MQNDKRRRIQRADGVTPAERYLKRLCDRTFLSLWSYAGVYRDQGKSGNGDGKEVCDLLVVFENDIVIFSDKYCEFPRTDRPERDWCRWVRRAVFESAQQVWGAERWLKSHSNRLYLDRKCTEPFPLALPDPSKARFHRIVVAHNASQRCRQALGGSGSLMLIPRIVGADHYDTKRGPIKPFAIGQIDPTKGYVHVLDDTTLDILLGKLDTISDFVNYLTKKEQFVTSGRLLAAAGEEELLGHYLGKLNAAGEHDFVFPEAATAIGINEGFWDDFLISPERERQVEADRISYAWDALIEKFASHILGGTSHYNSHPEISEQAVPLRFMARESRTRRRMLAQALLGLLDKTPVRGSSGNMVRANRVLKPLNTNDPYYVFMLLSVPDDKPFEEYRVIRRHLLEKLCMAVKLKFPDAMDVVGLAMEPGREGPKTEDALYMDLRGWTPEMQVEAEKYRDQLSLLKHLEMHQSNVKEYPDPEPQNINRPQSLRNSPCYCGSGRKYKRCCGRAAR
;
A
#
# COMPACT_ATOMS: atom_id res chain seq x y z
N MET A 1 -21.71 -21.07 23.82
CA MET A 1 -21.06 -20.14 22.86
C MET A 1 -21.27 -20.74 21.48
N GLN A 2 -22.20 -20.18 20.69
CA GLN A 2 -22.41 -20.57 19.30
C GLN A 2 -21.14 -20.23 18.51
N ASN A 3 -20.52 -21.23 17.94
CA ASN A 3 -19.42 -21.14 17.00
C ASN A 3 -20.00 -20.60 15.67
N ASP A 4 -20.23 -19.29 15.62
CA ASP A 4 -20.58 -18.63 14.39
C ASP A 4 -19.35 -18.72 13.47
N LYS A 5 -19.36 -19.72 12.60
CA LYS A 5 -18.30 -19.92 11.61
C LYS A 5 -18.35 -18.73 10.65
N ARG A 6 -17.57 -17.70 10.97
CA ARG A 6 -17.39 -16.54 10.07
C ARG A 6 -16.99 -17.03 8.70
N ARG A 7 -17.54 -16.39 7.69
CA ARG A 7 -17.33 -16.77 6.30
C ARG A 7 -15.86 -16.60 5.91
N ARG A 8 -15.23 -17.68 5.44
CA ARG A 8 -13.92 -17.61 4.82
C ARG A 8 -14.04 -16.98 3.44
N ILE A 9 -13.20 -15.99 3.15
CA ILE A 9 -13.14 -15.33 1.85
C ILE A 9 -12.10 -16.02 0.98
N GLN A 10 -12.53 -16.56 -0.15
CA GLN A 10 -11.64 -17.09 -1.17
C GLN A 10 -11.32 -15.99 -2.19
N ARG A 11 -10.05 -15.60 -2.27
CA ARG A 11 -9.55 -14.68 -3.28
C ARG A 11 -9.07 -15.47 -4.49
N ALA A 12 -9.38 -15.00 -5.71
CA ALA A 12 -8.85 -15.57 -6.92
C ALA A 12 -7.35 -15.27 -7.07
N ASP A 13 -6.60 -16.19 -7.70
CA ASP A 13 -5.17 -16.04 -7.98
C ASP A 13 -4.86 -15.40 -9.33
N GLY A 14 -5.90 -15.17 -10.15
CA GLY A 14 -5.78 -14.80 -11.56
C GLY A 14 -5.73 -16.04 -12.47
N VAL A 15 -6.25 -15.90 -13.68
CA VAL A 15 -6.38 -17.00 -14.64
C VAL A 15 -5.09 -17.19 -15.42
N THR A 16 -4.53 -16.11 -15.95
CA THR A 16 -3.32 -16.12 -16.78
C THR A 16 -2.05 -16.00 -15.94
N PRO A 17 -0.87 -16.36 -16.48
CA PRO A 17 0.41 -16.09 -15.80
C PRO A 17 0.65 -14.59 -15.50
N ALA A 18 0.23 -13.70 -16.41
CA ALA A 18 0.36 -12.25 -16.24
C ALA A 18 -0.52 -11.76 -15.09
N GLU A 19 -1.80 -12.13 -15.05
CA GLU A 19 -2.70 -11.77 -13.95
C GLU A 19 -2.18 -12.29 -12.59
N ARG A 20 -1.67 -13.53 -12.53
CA ARG A 20 -1.04 -14.07 -11.31
C ARG A 20 0.19 -13.28 -10.89
N TYR A 21 0.95 -12.79 -11.86
CA TYR A 21 2.11 -11.94 -11.60
C TYR A 21 1.68 -10.58 -11.06
N LEU A 22 0.75 -9.91 -11.75
CA LEU A 22 0.17 -8.64 -11.32
C LEU A 22 -0.40 -8.76 -9.90
N LYS A 23 -1.17 -9.82 -9.62
CA LYS A 23 -1.73 -10.07 -8.29
C LYS A 23 -0.65 -10.14 -7.21
N ARG A 24 0.46 -10.87 -7.45
CA ARG A 24 1.56 -10.95 -6.47
C ARG A 24 2.21 -9.60 -6.20
N LEU A 25 2.40 -8.78 -7.23
CA LEU A 25 2.91 -7.42 -7.07
C LEU A 25 1.94 -6.56 -6.26
N CYS A 26 0.65 -6.61 -6.62
CA CYS A 26 -0.39 -5.85 -5.95
C CYS A 26 -0.63 -6.30 -4.50
N ASP A 27 -0.59 -7.60 -4.21
CA ASP A 27 -0.69 -8.10 -2.82
C ASP A 27 0.46 -7.60 -1.95
N ARG A 28 1.63 -7.39 -2.52
CA ARG A 28 2.79 -6.82 -1.80
C ARG A 28 2.62 -5.33 -1.53
N THR A 29 2.13 -4.58 -2.52
CA THR A 29 2.00 -3.11 -2.46
C THR A 29 0.75 -2.69 -1.69
N PHE A 30 -0.39 -3.31 -1.99
CA PHE A 30 -1.71 -2.94 -1.47
C PHE A 30 -2.19 -3.85 -0.34
N LEU A 31 -1.44 -4.89 -0.02
CA LEU A 31 -1.78 -5.92 0.97
C LEU A 31 -3.01 -6.77 0.58
N SER A 32 -3.09 -7.97 1.16
CA SER A 32 -4.07 -8.98 0.73
C SER A 32 -5.53 -8.59 1.00
N LEU A 33 -5.79 -7.76 1.99
CA LEU A 33 -7.14 -7.39 2.38
C LEU A 33 -7.83 -6.46 1.38
N TRP A 34 -7.07 -5.69 0.60
CA TRP A 34 -7.61 -4.64 -0.29
C TRP A 34 -7.42 -4.90 -1.79
N SER A 35 -6.70 -5.96 -2.16
CA SER A 35 -6.33 -6.29 -3.55
C SER A 35 -7.03 -7.57 -4.02
N TYR A 36 -7.80 -7.51 -5.10
CA TYR A 36 -8.63 -8.62 -5.59
C TYR A 36 -8.50 -8.79 -7.10
N ALA A 37 -8.01 -9.95 -7.54
CA ALA A 37 -8.08 -10.37 -8.94
C ALA A 37 -9.43 -11.05 -9.22
N GLY A 38 -9.87 -11.02 -10.49
CA GLY A 38 -11.06 -11.74 -10.92
C GLY A 38 -12.34 -11.28 -10.21
N VAL A 39 -12.60 -9.95 -10.22
CA VAL A 39 -13.85 -9.38 -9.70
C VAL A 39 -14.90 -9.37 -10.81
N TYR A 40 -16.10 -9.89 -10.51
CA TYR A 40 -17.19 -10.04 -11.47
C TYR A 40 -18.37 -9.14 -11.15
N ARG A 41 -19.19 -8.90 -12.19
CA ARG A 41 -20.47 -8.18 -12.12
C ARG A 41 -21.55 -9.02 -12.77
N ASP A 42 -22.78 -8.89 -12.31
CA ASP A 42 -23.93 -9.66 -12.80
C ASP A 42 -24.62 -9.03 -14.01
N GLN A 43 -23.98 -8.09 -14.71
CA GLN A 43 -24.52 -7.43 -15.89
C GLN A 43 -24.81 -8.44 -17.01
N GLY A 44 -26.06 -8.49 -17.44
CA GLY A 44 -26.50 -9.40 -18.52
C GLY A 44 -26.53 -10.89 -18.14
N LYS A 45 -26.37 -11.20 -16.84
CA LYS A 45 -26.54 -12.57 -16.35
C LYS A 45 -28.01 -12.94 -16.40
N SER A 46 -28.35 -14.00 -17.14
CA SER A 46 -29.67 -14.58 -17.17
C SER A 46 -29.61 -16.04 -16.73
N GLY A 47 -30.46 -16.44 -15.80
CA GLY A 47 -30.53 -17.82 -15.31
C GLY A 47 -29.18 -18.32 -14.76
N ASN A 48 -28.68 -19.44 -15.28
CA ASN A 48 -27.41 -20.06 -14.90
C ASN A 48 -26.18 -19.47 -15.63
N GLY A 49 -26.33 -18.38 -16.37
CA GLY A 49 -25.24 -17.72 -17.10
C GLY A 49 -24.12 -17.21 -16.18
N ASP A 50 -22.98 -16.90 -16.76
CA ASP A 50 -21.83 -16.32 -16.07
C ASP A 50 -21.93 -14.79 -15.99
N GLY A 51 -21.40 -14.22 -14.92
CA GLY A 51 -21.15 -12.79 -14.80
C GLY A 51 -20.03 -12.34 -15.73
N LYS A 52 -19.92 -11.01 -15.90
CA LYS A 52 -18.82 -10.39 -16.64
C LYS A 52 -17.74 -9.93 -15.67
N GLU A 53 -16.51 -10.15 -16.03
CA GLU A 53 -15.37 -9.57 -15.30
C GLU A 53 -15.42 -8.05 -15.33
N VAL A 54 -15.08 -7.41 -14.21
CA VAL A 54 -15.04 -5.94 -14.09
C VAL A 54 -13.70 -5.43 -14.59
N CYS A 55 -12.62 -6.03 -14.10
CA CYS A 55 -11.22 -5.71 -14.42
C CYS A 55 -10.33 -6.87 -13.97
N ASP A 56 -9.08 -6.88 -14.42
CA ASP A 56 -8.13 -7.94 -14.12
C ASP A 56 -7.69 -7.90 -12.64
N LEU A 57 -7.59 -6.69 -12.06
CA LEU A 57 -7.35 -6.51 -10.63
C LEU A 57 -7.99 -5.21 -10.12
N LEU A 58 -8.67 -5.31 -8.97
CA LEU A 58 -9.32 -4.21 -8.28
C LEU A 58 -8.69 -4.01 -6.90
N VAL A 59 -8.30 -2.78 -6.58
CA VAL A 59 -7.92 -2.37 -5.23
C VAL A 59 -8.96 -1.39 -4.70
N VAL A 60 -9.45 -1.62 -3.48
CA VAL A 60 -10.40 -0.73 -2.80
C VAL A 60 -9.82 -0.37 -1.43
N PHE A 61 -9.45 0.88 -1.25
CA PHE A 61 -8.87 1.37 0.00
C PHE A 61 -9.35 2.78 0.32
N GLU A 62 -10.09 2.93 1.40
CA GLU A 62 -10.71 4.21 1.80
C GLU A 62 -11.51 4.81 0.64
N ASN A 63 -11.11 5.99 0.15
CA ASN A 63 -11.74 6.65 -0.99
C ASN A 63 -11.05 6.34 -2.33
N ASP A 64 -9.98 5.56 -2.33
CA ASP A 64 -9.22 5.25 -3.53
C ASP A 64 -9.63 3.90 -4.12
N ILE A 65 -9.92 3.89 -5.40
CA ILE A 65 -10.21 2.70 -6.19
C ILE A 65 -9.20 2.62 -7.32
N VAL A 66 -8.34 1.59 -7.30
CA VAL A 66 -7.37 1.36 -8.38
C VAL A 66 -7.88 0.22 -9.26
N ILE A 67 -8.02 0.51 -10.54
CA ILE A 67 -8.53 -0.44 -11.55
C ILE A 67 -7.39 -0.77 -12.49
N PHE A 68 -6.98 -2.04 -12.54
CA PHE A 68 -5.99 -2.53 -13.48
C PHE A 68 -6.66 -3.28 -14.64
N SER A 69 -6.22 -2.97 -15.86
CA SER A 69 -6.42 -3.82 -17.04
C SER A 69 -5.05 -4.24 -17.55
N ASP A 70 -4.78 -5.55 -17.53
CA ASP A 70 -3.51 -6.17 -17.90
C ASP A 70 -3.64 -6.86 -19.26
N LYS A 71 -3.09 -6.23 -20.31
CA LYS A 71 -3.27 -6.67 -21.69
C LYS A 71 -1.97 -7.19 -22.30
N TYR A 72 -1.91 -8.49 -22.44
CA TYR A 72 -0.88 -9.15 -23.24
C TYR A 72 -1.24 -9.10 -24.72
N CYS A 73 -0.57 -8.24 -25.49
CA CYS A 73 -0.71 -8.14 -26.96
C CYS A 73 0.65 -8.33 -27.62
N GLU A 74 0.76 -9.25 -28.57
CA GLU A 74 1.95 -9.33 -29.40
C GLU A 74 2.16 -8.04 -30.18
N PHE A 75 3.40 -7.52 -30.13
CA PHE A 75 3.79 -6.39 -30.95
C PHE A 75 4.08 -6.90 -32.38
N PRO A 76 3.36 -6.39 -33.42
CA PRO A 76 3.54 -6.85 -34.78
C PRO A 76 5.01 -6.64 -35.25
N ARG A 77 5.47 -7.51 -36.14
CA ARG A 77 6.85 -7.46 -36.68
C ARG A 77 6.79 -7.41 -38.19
N THR A 78 6.46 -6.24 -38.74
CA THR A 78 6.50 -5.98 -40.18
C THR A 78 7.63 -4.99 -40.50
N ASP A 79 7.88 -4.73 -41.79
CA ASP A 79 8.85 -3.74 -42.23
C ASP A 79 8.35 -2.28 -42.07
N ARG A 80 7.22 -2.07 -41.38
CA ARG A 80 6.59 -0.75 -41.20
C ARG A 80 6.37 -0.44 -39.71
N PRO A 81 7.36 0.06 -39.00
CA PRO A 81 7.31 0.29 -37.57
C PRO A 81 6.12 1.16 -37.10
N GLU A 82 5.79 2.22 -37.85
CA GLU A 82 4.64 3.08 -37.51
C GLU A 82 3.31 2.32 -37.58
N ARG A 83 3.14 1.46 -38.60
CA ARG A 83 1.94 0.64 -38.74
C ARG A 83 1.84 -0.41 -37.64
N ASP A 84 2.97 -0.98 -37.24
CA ASP A 84 3.05 -1.95 -36.15
C ASP A 84 2.67 -1.29 -34.84
N TRP A 85 3.20 -0.09 -34.56
CA TRP A 85 2.81 0.73 -33.43
C TRP A 85 1.32 1.05 -33.42
N CYS A 86 0.78 1.58 -34.53
CA CYS A 86 -0.63 1.93 -34.63
C CYS A 86 -1.57 0.75 -34.33
N ARG A 87 -1.21 -0.46 -34.76
CA ARG A 87 -1.97 -1.68 -34.47
C ARG A 87 -1.87 -2.08 -33.01
N TRP A 88 -0.65 -2.07 -32.47
CA TRP A 88 -0.40 -2.48 -31.11
C TRP A 88 -1.07 -1.51 -30.13
N VAL A 89 -0.85 -0.19 -30.26
CA VAL A 89 -1.37 0.80 -29.31
C VAL A 89 -2.88 0.83 -29.26
N ARG A 90 -3.57 0.63 -30.39
CA ARG A 90 -5.04 0.49 -30.40
C ARG A 90 -5.50 -0.67 -29.53
N ARG A 91 -4.90 -1.85 -29.71
CA ARG A 91 -5.32 -3.08 -29.01
C ARG A 91 -4.86 -3.11 -27.57
N ALA A 92 -3.58 -2.77 -27.32
CA ALA A 92 -3.00 -2.87 -25.98
C ALA A 92 -3.42 -1.72 -25.07
N VAL A 93 -3.59 -0.51 -25.59
CA VAL A 93 -3.84 0.68 -24.80
C VAL A 93 -5.28 1.17 -24.92
N PHE A 94 -5.75 1.47 -26.15
CA PHE A 94 -7.06 2.10 -26.31
C PHE A 94 -8.23 1.17 -25.97
N GLU A 95 -8.19 -0.12 -26.34
CA GLU A 95 -9.21 -1.09 -25.96
C GLU A 95 -9.21 -1.31 -24.43
N SER A 96 -8.05 -1.39 -23.81
CA SER A 96 -7.92 -1.53 -22.35
C SER A 96 -8.40 -0.29 -21.61
N ALA A 97 -8.16 0.91 -22.15
CA ALA A 97 -8.69 2.16 -21.62
C ALA A 97 -10.25 2.16 -21.62
N GLN A 98 -10.87 1.64 -22.68
CA GLN A 98 -12.34 1.47 -22.68
C GLN A 98 -12.82 0.51 -21.60
N GLN A 99 -12.05 -0.55 -21.31
CA GLN A 99 -12.39 -1.50 -20.25
C GLN A 99 -12.33 -0.85 -18.87
N VAL A 100 -11.26 -0.13 -18.53
CA VAL A 100 -11.14 0.55 -17.21
C VAL A 100 -12.18 1.65 -17.02
N TRP A 101 -12.53 2.42 -18.06
CA TRP A 101 -13.64 3.40 -17.98
C TRP A 101 -15.01 2.69 -17.86
N GLY A 102 -15.16 1.52 -18.49
CA GLY A 102 -16.35 0.70 -18.34
C GLY A 102 -16.50 0.16 -16.92
N ALA A 103 -15.39 -0.31 -16.34
CA ALA A 103 -15.32 -0.74 -14.94
C ALA A 103 -15.69 0.39 -13.99
N GLU A 104 -15.08 1.57 -14.13
CA GLU A 104 -15.40 2.74 -13.32
C GLU A 104 -16.88 3.11 -13.36
N ARG A 105 -17.48 3.17 -14.55
CA ARG A 105 -18.93 3.47 -14.68
C ARG A 105 -19.78 2.43 -13.92
N TRP A 106 -19.41 1.16 -14.00
CA TRP A 106 -20.11 0.12 -13.24
C TRP A 106 -19.97 0.29 -11.75
N LEU A 107 -18.75 0.50 -11.26
CA LEU A 107 -18.45 0.71 -9.83
C LEU A 107 -19.20 1.91 -9.26
N LYS A 108 -19.29 3.01 -10.01
CA LYS A 108 -20.05 4.21 -9.61
C LYS A 108 -21.56 4.00 -9.52
N SER A 109 -22.10 3.17 -10.40
CA SER A 109 -23.56 3.02 -10.52
C SER A 109 -24.12 1.77 -9.83
N HIS A 110 -23.27 0.76 -9.53
CA HIS A 110 -23.67 -0.55 -9.03
C HIS A 110 -22.71 -1.08 -7.98
N SER A 111 -22.39 -0.27 -6.95
CA SER A 111 -21.37 -0.56 -5.92
C SER A 111 -21.62 -1.86 -5.13
N ASN A 112 -22.87 -2.29 -5.02
CA ASN A 112 -23.30 -3.48 -4.30
C ASN A 112 -23.47 -4.74 -5.20
N ARG A 113 -23.14 -4.64 -6.50
CA ARG A 113 -23.28 -5.75 -7.46
C ARG A 113 -21.94 -6.22 -7.97
N LEU A 114 -21.04 -6.53 -7.01
CA LEU A 114 -19.72 -7.07 -7.24
C LEU A 114 -19.58 -8.44 -6.57
N TYR A 115 -18.84 -9.33 -7.22
CA TYR A 115 -18.70 -10.72 -6.78
C TYR A 115 -17.27 -11.21 -6.97
N LEU A 116 -16.86 -12.19 -6.14
CA LEU A 116 -15.55 -12.82 -6.22
C LEU A 116 -15.51 -14.05 -7.15
N ASP A 117 -16.66 -14.43 -7.69
CA ASP A 117 -16.79 -15.60 -8.55
C ASP A 117 -17.60 -15.30 -9.81
N ARG A 118 -17.31 -16.05 -10.87
CA ARG A 118 -17.96 -15.94 -12.17
C ARG A 118 -19.47 -16.21 -12.13
N LYS A 119 -19.92 -17.03 -11.16
CA LYS A 119 -21.35 -17.33 -10.97
C LYS A 119 -22.09 -16.24 -10.22
N CYS A 120 -21.40 -15.20 -9.72
CA CYS A 120 -21.95 -14.12 -8.91
C CYS A 120 -22.72 -14.64 -7.69
N THR A 121 -22.13 -15.59 -6.98
CA THR A 121 -22.69 -16.19 -5.76
C THR A 121 -21.97 -15.66 -4.52
N GLU A 122 -20.69 -15.30 -4.66
CA GLU A 122 -19.84 -14.81 -3.58
C GLU A 122 -19.73 -13.27 -3.64
N PRO A 123 -20.46 -12.51 -2.82
CA PRO A 123 -20.39 -11.05 -2.83
C PRO A 123 -18.97 -10.54 -2.53
N PHE A 124 -18.60 -9.42 -3.15
CA PHE A 124 -17.35 -8.72 -2.87
C PHE A 124 -17.31 -8.26 -1.40
N PRO A 125 -16.20 -8.48 -0.68
CA PRO A 125 -16.19 -8.37 0.78
C PRO A 125 -16.03 -6.95 1.31
N LEU A 126 -15.62 -6.00 0.47
CA LEU A 126 -15.39 -4.61 0.88
C LEU A 126 -16.50 -3.70 0.39
N ALA A 127 -16.95 -2.80 1.24
CA ALA A 127 -17.82 -1.70 0.82
C ALA A 127 -17.04 -0.73 -0.06
N LEU A 128 -17.61 -0.36 -1.21
CA LEU A 128 -17.05 0.71 -2.02
C LEU A 128 -17.32 2.07 -1.36
N PRO A 129 -16.42 3.05 -1.52
CA PRO A 129 -16.66 4.40 -1.05
C PRO A 129 -17.84 5.06 -1.78
N ASP A 130 -18.40 6.09 -1.15
CA ASP A 130 -19.40 6.94 -1.77
C ASP A 130 -18.88 7.44 -3.13
N PRO A 131 -19.64 7.29 -4.22
CA PRO A 131 -19.22 7.72 -5.55
C PRO A 131 -18.80 9.20 -5.65
N SER A 132 -19.35 10.07 -4.80
CA SER A 132 -18.99 11.50 -4.74
C SER A 132 -17.62 11.74 -4.09
N LYS A 133 -17.11 10.80 -3.29
CA LYS A 133 -15.81 10.87 -2.60
C LYS A 133 -14.77 9.96 -3.23
N ALA A 134 -15.19 9.01 -4.05
CA ALA A 134 -14.33 8.03 -4.68
C ALA A 134 -13.35 8.67 -5.67
N ARG A 135 -12.07 8.34 -5.51
CA ARG A 135 -10.99 8.68 -6.44
C ARG A 135 -10.63 7.45 -7.24
N PHE A 136 -10.72 7.54 -8.56
CA PHE A 136 -10.46 6.41 -9.44
C PHE A 136 -9.10 6.55 -10.11
N HIS A 137 -8.23 5.58 -9.90
CA HIS A 137 -6.94 5.45 -10.56
C HIS A 137 -7.04 4.33 -11.60
N ARG A 138 -6.96 4.70 -12.88
CA ARG A 138 -7.15 3.80 -14.02
C ARG A 138 -5.81 3.44 -14.59
N ILE A 139 -5.45 2.17 -14.53
CA ILE A 139 -4.14 1.67 -14.96
C ILE A 139 -4.34 0.64 -16.07
N VAL A 140 -3.65 0.88 -17.16
CA VAL A 140 -3.50 -0.07 -18.27
C VAL A 140 -2.06 -0.58 -18.26
N VAL A 141 -1.88 -1.88 -18.18
CA VAL A 141 -0.58 -2.54 -18.34
C VAL A 141 -0.52 -3.13 -19.76
N ALA A 142 0.35 -2.58 -20.59
CA ALA A 142 0.46 -2.90 -22.01
C ALA A 142 1.78 -3.60 -22.32
N HIS A 143 1.73 -4.93 -22.49
CA HIS A 143 2.91 -5.77 -22.65
C HIS A 143 3.46 -5.82 -24.07
N ASN A 144 4.75 -6.22 -24.17
CA ASN A 144 5.50 -6.54 -25.41
C ASN A 144 5.94 -5.35 -26.27
N ALA A 145 5.86 -4.10 -25.78
CA ALA A 145 6.43 -2.94 -26.48
C ALA A 145 7.89 -2.70 -26.13
N SER A 146 8.31 -2.99 -24.90
CA SER A 146 9.60 -2.56 -24.33
C SER A 146 10.82 -3.01 -25.14
N GLN A 147 10.85 -4.26 -25.62
CA GLN A 147 11.94 -4.74 -26.46
C GLN A 147 12.06 -3.95 -27.77
N ARG A 148 10.93 -3.65 -28.42
CA ARG A 148 10.91 -2.89 -29.69
C ARG A 148 11.22 -1.41 -29.45
N CYS A 149 10.74 -0.85 -28.34
CA CYS A 149 11.08 0.51 -27.93
C CYS A 149 12.58 0.66 -27.74
N ARG A 150 13.23 -0.27 -27.01
CA ARG A 150 14.68 -0.27 -26.79
C ARG A 150 15.47 -0.42 -28.09
N GLN A 151 15.00 -1.23 -29.03
CA GLN A 151 15.64 -1.38 -30.34
C GLN A 151 15.56 -0.10 -31.20
N ALA A 152 14.46 0.64 -31.07
CA ALA A 152 14.21 1.84 -31.88
C ALA A 152 14.79 3.13 -31.27
N LEU A 153 14.73 3.27 -29.94
CA LEU A 153 15.04 4.51 -29.23
C LEU A 153 16.23 4.37 -28.26
N GLY A 154 16.63 3.15 -27.91
CA GLY A 154 17.62 2.91 -26.84
C GLY A 154 16.99 2.91 -25.45
N GLY A 155 17.78 3.25 -24.43
CA GLY A 155 17.37 3.40 -23.04
C GLY A 155 16.83 2.13 -22.40
N SER A 156 15.97 2.28 -21.41
CA SER A 156 15.31 1.18 -20.67
C SER A 156 14.32 0.39 -21.53
N GLY A 157 13.78 1.01 -22.59
CA GLY A 157 12.72 0.49 -23.44
C GLY A 157 11.31 0.79 -22.91
N SER A 158 11.18 1.65 -21.92
CA SER A 158 9.88 2.16 -21.47
C SER A 158 9.27 3.13 -22.47
N LEU A 159 7.94 3.28 -22.42
CA LEU A 159 7.22 4.21 -23.29
C LEU A 159 7.44 5.65 -22.84
N MET A 160 7.77 6.53 -23.80
CA MET A 160 7.86 7.97 -23.51
C MET A 160 6.49 8.55 -23.13
N LEU A 161 6.47 9.52 -22.23
CA LEU A 161 5.27 10.30 -21.92
C LEU A 161 5.33 11.64 -22.66
N ILE A 162 4.35 11.89 -23.53
CA ILE A 162 4.23 13.16 -24.28
C ILE A 162 2.78 13.64 -24.18
N PRO A 163 2.41 14.46 -23.17
CA PRO A 163 1.04 14.85 -22.87
C PRO A 163 0.26 15.49 -24.02
N ARG A 164 0.95 16.15 -24.95
CA ARG A 164 0.35 16.79 -26.13
C ARG A 164 -0.15 15.82 -27.21
N ILE A 165 0.23 14.54 -27.16
CA ILE A 165 -0.32 13.51 -28.05
C ILE A 165 -1.68 13.13 -27.46
N VAL A 166 -2.77 13.34 -28.21
CA VAL A 166 -4.12 13.19 -27.67
C VAL A 166 -4.97 12.29 -28.55
N GLY A 167 -5.62 11.31 -27.95
CA GLY A 167 -6.61 10.45 -28.61
C GLY A 167 -6.06 9.78 -29.86
N ALA A 168 -6.71 10.04 -31.01
CA ALA A 168 -6.34 9.42 -32.29
C ALA A 168 -4.96 9.85 -32.84
N ASP A 169 -4.34 10.89 -32.32
CA ASP A 169 -2.98 11.30 -32.71
C ASP A 169 -1.92 10.25 -32.42
N HIS A 170 -2.22 9.27 -31.56
CA HIS A 170 -1.35 8.12 -31.30
C HIS A 170 -1.25 7.13 -32.45
N TYR A 171 -2.27 7.08 -33.36
CA TYR A 171 -2.37 6.01 -34.34
C TYR A 171 -3.04 6.38 -35.68
N ASP A 172 -3.57 7.57 -35.83
CA ASP A 172 -4.22 7.97 -37.08
C ASP A 172 -3.28 8.86 -37.92
N THR A 173 -2.65 8.25 -38.92
CA THR A 173 -1.70 8.93 -39.82
C THR A 173 -2.33 10.07 -40.63
N LYS A 174 -3.66 10.14 -40.72
CA LYS A 174 -4.35 11.26 -41.41
C LYS A 174 -4.31 12.56 -40.59
N ARG A 175 -4.09 12.46 -39.28
CA ARG A 175 -4.04 13.62 -38.37
C ARG A 175 -2.63 14.22 -38.23
N GLY A 176 -1.63 13.52 -38.69
CA GLY A 176 -0.24 13.99 -38.67
C GLY A 176 0.77 12.84 -38.54
N PRO A 177 2.06 13.17 -38.38
CA PRO A 177 3.09 12.16 -38.18
C PRO A 177 2.92 11.43 -36.85
N ILE A 178 2.94 10.13 -36.91
CA ILE A 178 2.90 9.28 -35.72
C ILE A 178 4.26 9.30 -35.02
N LYS A 179 4.22 9.32 -33.68
CA LYS A 179 5.39 9.15 -32.84
C LYS A 179 5.32 7.79 -32.15
N PRO A 180 5.95 6.73 -32.70
CA PRO A 180 5.95 5.42 -32.08
C PRO A 180 6.59 5.46 -30.68
N PHE A 181 6.14 4.57 -29.81
CA PHE A 181 6.62 4.41 -28.42
C PHE A 181 6.41 5.65 -27.54
N ALA A 182 5.44 6.52 -27.91
CA ALA A 182 5.07 7.67 -27.12
C ALA A 182 3.58 7.59 -26.73
N ILE A 183 3.30 7.80 -25.46
CA ILE A 183 1.95 7.84 -24.89
C ILE A 183 1.69 9.23 -24.33
N GLY A 184 0.51 9.75 -24.63
CA GLY A 184 0.00 10.99 -24.05
C GLY A 184 -1.38 10.79 -23.42
N GLN A 185 -2.30 11.72 -23.63
CA GLN A 185 -3.66 11.62 -23.08
C GLN A 185 -4.54 10.77 -24.00
N ILE A 186 -5.03 9.64 -23.46
CA ILE A 186 -5.83 8.69 -24.25
C ILE A 186 -7.18 9.30 -24.67
N ASP A 187 -7.86 9.96 -23.73
CA ASP A 187 -9.10 10.72 -23.98
C ASP A 187 -9.25 11.80 -22.90
N PRO A 188 -8.95 13.07 -23.20
CA PRO A 188 -9.01 14.14 -22.21
C PRO A 188 -10.43 14.47 -21.71
N THR A 189 -11.46 13.94 -22.37
CA THR A 189 -12.87 14.11 -21.94
C THR A 189 -13.29 13.10 -20.88
N LYS A 190 -12.44 12.11 -20.61
CA LYS A 190 -12.62 11.07 -19.60
C LYS A 190 -11.55 11.16 -18.51
N GLY A 191 -11.71 10.37 -17.46
CA GLY A 191 -10.70 10.29 -16.43
C GLY A 191 -9.36 9.78 -16.99
N TYR A 192 -8.26 10.35 -16.48
CA TYR A 192 -6.91 10.04 -16.92
C TYR A 192 -6.60 8.53 -16.76
N VAL A 193 -5.88 7.97 -17.72
CA VAL A 193 -5.44 6.58 -17.72
C VAL A 193 -3.93 6.53 -17.65
N HIS A 194 -3.40 5.92 -16.60
CA HIS A 194 -1.98 5.62 -16.48
C HIS A 194 -1.65 4.42 -17.35
N VAL A 195 -0.72 4.56 -18.28
CA VAL A 195 -0.26 3.45 -19.11
C VAL A 195 1.10 3.02 -18.63
N LEU A 196 1.22 1.76 -18.22
CA LEU A 196 2.45 1.11 -17.82
C LEU A 196 2.80 0.03 -18.82
N ASP A 197 4.08 -0.25 -18.96
CA ASP A 197 4.61 -1.32 -19.79
C ASP A 197 5.29 -2.42 -18.95
N ASP A 198 5.91 -3.39 -19.61
CA ASP A 198 6.59 -4.53 -18.96
C ASP A 198 7.66 -4.10 -17.96
N THR A 199 8.33 -2.96 -18.19
CA THR A 199 9.43 -2.46 -17.36
C THR A 199 8.88 -1.64 -16.20
N THR A 200 7.96 -0.75 -16.47
CA THR A 200 7.50 0.29 -15.56
C THR A 200 6.53 -0.24 -14.49
N LEU A 201 5.79 -1.31 -14.78
CA LEU A 201 4.95 -1.99 -13.79
C LEU A 201 5.77 -2.46 -12.58
N ASP A 202 6.86 -3.18 -12.82
CA ASP A 202 7.74 -3.72 -11.77
C ASP A 202 8.43 -2.61 -10.98
N ILE A 203 8.87 -1.57 -11.70
CA ILE A 203 9.53 -0.42 -11.09
C ILE A 203 8.56 0.30 -10.14
N LEU A 204 7.36 0.66 -10.61
CA LEU A 204 6.41 1.40 -9.79
C LEU A 204 5.97 0.61 -8.56
N LEU A 205 5.45 -0.61 -8.75
CA LEU A 205 4.98 -1.45 -7.64
C LEU A 205 6.11 -1.94 -6.74
N GLY A 206 7.35 -1.96 -7.23
CA GLY A 206 8.52 -2.32 -6.45
C GLY A 206 9.14 -1.18 -5.64
N LYS A 207 8.88 0.08 -6.01
CA LYS A 207 9.46 1.26 -5.35
C LYS A 207 8.45 2.04 -4.53
N LEU A 208 7.20 2.11 -4.99
CA LEU A 208 6.06 2.68 -4.28
C LEU A 208 5.26 1.54 -3.63
N ASP A 209 5.91 0.81 -2.74
CA ASP A 209 5.41 -0.46 -2.21
C ASP A 209 4.51 -0.31 -0.97
N THR A 210 3.87 0.86 -0.84
CA THR A 210 2.71 1.08 0.04
C THR A 210 1.56 1.70 -0.76
N ILE A 211 0.32 1.46 -0.33
CA ILE A 211 -0.84 2.01 -1.01
C ILE A 211 -0.82 3.54 -1.05
N SER A 212 -0.39 4.17 0.04
CA SER A 212 -0.33 5.63 0.14
C SER A 212 0.72 6.22 -0.81
N ASP A 213 1.93 5.66 -0.82
CA ASP A 213 3.00 6.17 -1.68
C ASP A 213 2.63 5.99 -3.17
N PHE A 214 2.03 4.84 -3.51
CA PHE A 214 1.57 4.56 -4.87
C PHE A 214 0.46 5.50 -5.33
N VAL A 215 -0.61 5.66 -4.53
CA VAL A 215 -1.76 6.51 -4.86
C VAL A 215 -1.36 7.99 -4.91
N ASN A 216 -0.48 8.44 -4.00
CA ASN A 216 0.04 9.80 -4.01
C ASN A 216 0.81 10.10 -5.31
N TYR A 217 1.68 9.17 -5.73
CA TYR A 217 2.38 9.31 -7.01
C TYR A 217 1.41 9.41 -8.18
N LEU A 218 0.44 8.50 -8.30
CA LEU A 218 -0.54 8.52 -9.39
C LEU A 218 -1.32 9.83 -9.41
N THR A 219 -1.77 10.32 -8.26
CA THR A 219 -2.51 11.56 -8.13
C THR A 219 -1.69 12.76 -8.59
N LYS A 220 -0.44 12.88 -8.09
CA LYS A 220 0.45 13.98 -8.45
C LYS A 220 0.90 13.90 -9.91
N LYS A 221 1.13 12.68 -10.44
CA LYS A 221 1.42 12.45 -11.86
C LYS A 221 0.27 12.91 -12.74
N GLU A 222 -0.96 12.51 -12.46
CA GLU A 222 -2.14 12.94 -13.21
C GLU A 222 -2.23 14.46 -13.24
N GLN A 223 -2.11 15.13 -12.09
CA GLN A 223 -2.11 16.59 -11.99
C GLN A 223 -0.98 17.22 -12.81
N PHE A 224 0.23 16.69 -12.73
CA PHE A 224 1.39 17.22 -13.44
C PHE A 224 1.25 17.08 -14.97
N VAL A 225 0.82 15.90 -15.44
CA VAL A 225 0.60 15.63 -16.86
C VAL A 225 -0.52 16.48 -17.45
N THR A 226 -1.64 16.61 -16.73
CA THR A 226 -2.83 17.32 -17.23
C THR A 226 -2.72 18.82 -17.08
N SER A 227 -1.83 19.33 -16.23
CA SER A 227 -1.60 20.78 -16.06
C SER A 227 -0.89 21.47 -17.25
N GLY A 228 -0.37 20.70 -18.21
CA GLY A 228 0.47 21.23 -19.30
C GLY A 228 1.90 21.58 -18.89
N ARG A 229 2.31 21.32 -17.66
CA ARG A 229 3.65 21.61 -17.13
C ARG A 229 4.69 20.55 -17.50
N LEU A 230 4.27 19.35 -17.88
CA LEU A 230 5.14 18.33 -18.47
C LEU A 230 5.15 18.46 -20.00
N LEU A 231 6.31 18.73 -20.59
CA LEU A 231 6.49 18.74 -22.06
C LEU A 231 6.64 17.32 -22.58
N ALA A 232 7.53 16.55 -21.97
CA ALA A 232 7.79 15.15 -22.25
C ALA A 232 8.59 14.52 -21.10
N ALA A 233 8.47 13.21 -20.92
CA ALA A 233 9.40 12.41 -20.14
C ALA A 233 9.92 11.24 -20.98
N ALA A 234 11.20 10.90 -20.84
CA ALA A 234 11.84 9.84 -21.61
C ALA A 234 11.28 8.44 -21.27
N GLY A 235 10.77 8.27 -20.05
CA GLY A 235 10.09 7.07 -19.57
C GLY A 235 9.34 7.34 -18.27
N GLU A 236 8.52 6.37 -17.85
CA GLU A 236 7.82 6.43 -16.57
C GLU A 236 8.78 6.35 -15.38
N GLU A 237 9.86 5.57 -15.51
CA GLU A 237 10.91 5.47 -14.50
C GLU A 237 11.65 6.79 -14.32
N GLU A 238 11.89 7.55 -15.40
CA GLU A 238 12.53 8.85 -15.33
C GLU A 238 11.63 9.85 -14.59
N LEU A 239 10.32 9.78 -14.87
CA LEU A 239 9.33 10.56 -14.16
C LEU A 239 9.32 10.21 -12.66
N LEU A 240 9.38 8.92 -12.33
CA LEU A 240 9.47 8.44 -10.95
C LEU A 240 10.79 8.88 -10.28
N GLY A 241 11.92 8.79 -10.98
CA GLY A 241 13.22 9.25 -10.48
C GLY A 241 13.21 10.74 -10.13
N HIS A 242 12.62 11.56 -10.99
CA HIS A 242 12.43 12.99 -10.72
C HIS A 242 11.51 13.24 -9.51
N TYR A 243 10.40 12.51 -9.40
CA TYR A 243 9.45 12.59 -8.27
C TYR A 243 10.11 12.21 -6.94
N LEU A 244 10.84 11.11 -6.90
CA LEU A 244 11.49 10.60 -5.69
C LEU A 244 12.77 11.37 -5.33
N GLY A 245 13.45 11.93 -6.30
CA GLY A 245 14.72 12.64 -6.09
C GLY A 245 14.58 13.99 -5.37
N LYS A 246 13.36 14.52 -5.21
CA LYS A 246 13.13 15.84 -4.61
C LYS A 246 11.94 15.83 -3.67
N LEU A 247 12.05 16.63 -2.62
CA LEU A 247 10.95 16.92 -1.71
C LEU A 247 10.50 18.38 -1.91
N ASN A 248 9.21 18.62 -1.78
CA ASN A 248 8.65 19.97 -1.77
C ASN A 248 8.93 20.67 -0.42
N ALA A 249 8.48 21.92 -0.27
CA ALA A 249 8.66 22.70 0.96
C ALA A 249 7.98 22.06 2.20
N ALA A 250 7.00 21.19 2.00
CA ALA A 250 6.37 20.44 3.10
C ALA A 250 7.12 19.14 3.46
N GLY A 251 8.21 18.82 2.75
CA GLY A 251 8.96 17.58 2.96
C GLY A 251 8.33 16.35 2.33
N GLU A 252 7.44 16.53 1.34
CA GLU A 252 6.77 15.46 0.61
C GLU A 252 7.34 15.31 -0.80
N HIS A 253 7.31 14.09 -1.33
CA HIS A 253 7.63 13.87 -2.75
C HIS A 253 6.68 14.63 -3.67
N ASP A 254 7.25 15.28 -4.68
CA ASP A 254 6.50 16.06 -5.65
C ASP A 254 7.29 16.28 -6.96
N PHE A 255 6.60 16.72 -8.02
CA PHE A 255 7.24 17.16 -9.26
C PHE A 255 7.77 18.59 -9.11
N VAL A 256 8.89 18.72 -8.38
CA VAL A 256 9.52 20.00 -8.07
C VAL A 256 10.42 20.44 -9.23
N PHE A 257 10.26 21.70 -9.69
CA PHE A 257 11.06 22.30 -10.74
C PHE A 257 11.29 23.79 -10.48
N PRO A 258 12.24 24.44 -11.20
CA PRO A 258 12.59 25.85 -10.96
C PRO A 258 11.38 26.79 -11.07
N GLU A 259 11.26 27.75 -10.16
CA GLU A 259 10.15 28.72 -10.12
C GLU A 259 9.94 29.47 -11.44
N ALA A 260 11.04 29.77 -12.14
CA ALA A 260 11.00 30.47 -13.43
C ALA A 260 10.51 29.60 -14.59
N ALA A 261 10.43 28.28 -14.40
CA ALA A 261 10.02 27.36 -15.48
C ALA A 261 8.51 27.22 -15.51
N THR A 262 7.89 27.49 -16.65
CA THR A 262 6.46 27.24 -16.89
C THR A 262 6.15 25.78 -17.18
N ALA A 263 7.10 25.07 -17.80
CA ALA A 263 7.02 23.65 -18.08
C ALA A 263 8.43 23.03 -18.18
N ILE A 264 8.55 21.73 -17.98
CA ILE A 264 9.82 21.01 -18.05
C ILE A 264 9.72 19.75 -18.91
N GLY A 265 10.87 19.34 -19.48
CA GLY A 265 11.10 18.02 -20.03
C GLY A 265 11.93 17.20 -19.04
N ILE A 266 11.65 15.91 -18.92
CA ILE A 266 12.39 14.96 -18.09
C ILE A 266 13.11 14.01 -19.02
N ASN A 267 14.44 14.13 -19.09
CA ASN A 267 15.31 13.33 -19.95
C ASN A 267 15.67 11.99 -19.28
N GLU A 268 16.36 11.14 -20.03
CA GLU A 268 17.00 9.93 -19.48
C GLU A 268 18.07 10.30 -18.43
N GLY A 269 18.25 9.43 -17.44
CA GLY A 269 19.26 9.50 -16.40
C GLY A 269 18.75 9.83 -15.01
N PHE A 270 17.57 10.42 -14.83
CA PHE A 270 17.02 10.71 -13.51
C PHE A 270 16.80 9.47 -12.66
N TRP A 271 16.38 8.37 -13.29
CA TRP A 271 16.17 7.11 -12.60
C TRP A 271 17.47 6.48 -12.14
N ASP A 272 18.47 6.42 -13.03
CA ASP A 272 19.77 5.85 -12.71
C ASP A 272 20.50 6.68 -11.64
N ASP A 273 20.48 8.01 -11.75
CA ASP A 273 21.05 8.92 -10.74
C ASP A 273 20.37 8.73 -9.37
N PHE A 274 19.03 8.58 -9.36
CA PHE A 274 18.31 8.30 -8.12
C PHE A 274 18.73 6.95 -7.50
N LEU A 275 18.85 5.90 -8.33
CA LEU A 275 19.18 4.56 -7.84
C LEU A 275 20.56 4.46 -7.21
N ILE A 276 21.56 5.18 -7.77
CA ILE A 276 22.95 5.16 -7.29
C ILE A 276 23.22 6.21 -6.20
N SER A 277 22.24 7.06 -5.89
CA SER A 277 22.43 8.13 -4.89
C SER A 277 22.70 7.54 -3.50
N PRO A 278 23.66 8.10 -2.73
CA PRO A 278 23.93 7.67 -1.35
C PRO A 278 22.71 7.84 -0.44
N GLU A 279 21.86 8.81 -0.71
CA GLU A 279 20.59 9.06 -0.02
C GLU A 279 19.66 7.87 -0.15
N ARG A 280 19.54 7.36 -1.39
CA ARG A 280 18.70 6.18 -1.68
C ARG A 280 19.25 4.92 -1.03
N GLU A 281 20.55 4.71 -1.04
CA GLU A 281 21.17 3.56 -0.36
C GLU A 281 20.83 3.56 1.13
N ARG A 282 20.97 4.73 1.81
CA ARG A 282 20.62 4.87 3.22
C ARG A 282 19.13 4.67 3.49
N GLN A 283 18.27 5.18 2.60
CA GLN A 283 16.82 4.99 2.70
C GLN A 283 16.47 3.50 2.62
N VAL A 284 16.98 2.78 1.62
CA VAL A 284 16.73 1.34 1.43
C VAL A 284 17.17 0.53 2.66
N GLU A 285 18.32 0.84 3.22
CA GLU A 285 18.80 0.16 4.43
C GLU A 285 17.89 0.45 5.63
N ALA A 286 17.51 1.72 5.80
CA ALA A 286 16.64 2.13 6.91
C ALA A 286 15.23 1.57 6.79
N ASP A 287 14.69 1.46 5.57
CA ASP A 287 13.33 0.97 5.33
C ASP A 287 13.16 -0.54 5.56
N ARG A 288 14.25 -1.31 5.68
CA ARG A 288 14.19 -2.76 5.91
C ARG A 288 13.32 -3.15 7.10
N ILE A 289 13.41 -2.42 8.18
CA ILE A 289 12.66 -2.69 9.40
C ILE A 289 11.16 -2.48 9.21
N SER A 290 10.76 -1.62 8.27
CA SER A 290 9.36 -1.28 8.00
C SER A 290 8.53 -2.47 7.48
N TYR A 291 9.18 -3.46 6.86
CA TYR A 291 8.49 -4.67 6.37
C TYR A 291 7.98 -5.57 7.50
N ALA A 292 8.47 -5.41 8.73
CA ALA A 292 7.88 -6.04 9.90
C ALA A 292 6.47 -5.50 10.19
N TRP A 293 6.21 -4.22 9.86
CA TRP A 293 4.87 -3.63 9.96
C TRP A 293 3.92 -4.22 8.93
N ASP A 294 4.37 -4.40 7.68
CA ASP A 294 3.59 -5.03 6.62
C ASP A 294 3.23 -6.48 6.98
N ALA A 295 4.21 -7.23 7.51
CA ALA A 295 3.99 -8.60 7.96
C ALA A 295 2.96 -8.68 9.10
N LEU A 296 2.94 -7.70 10.00
CA LEU A 296 1.95 -7.62 11.07
C LEU A 296 0.54 -7.36 10.51
N ILE A 297 0.40 -6.42 9.57
CA ILE A 297 -0.89 -6.17 8.90
C ILE A 297 -1.37 -7.43 8.17
N GLU A 298 -0.50 -8.09 7.41
CA GLU A 298 -0.84 -9.31 6.67
C GLU A 298 -1.25 -10.46 7.61
N LYS A 299 -0.63 -10.56 8.77
CA LYS A 299 -1.04 -11.53 9.79
C LYS A 299 -2.47 -11.30 10.25
N PHE A 300 -2.85 -10.08 10.58
CA PHE A 300 -4.23 -9.75 10.93
C PHE A 300 -5.19 -9.93 9.75
N ALA A 301 -4.80 -9.49 8.55
CA ALA A 301 -5.57 -9.64 7.33
C ALA A 301 -5.88 -11.11 7.04
N SER A 302 -4.92 -12.01 7.22
CA SER A 302 -5.09 -13.46 7.04
C SER A 302 -6.14 -14.05 7.97
N HIS A 303 -6.23 -13.57 9.22
CA HIS A 303 -7.26 -13.99 10.16
C HIS A 303 -8.65 -13.46 9.79
N ILE A 304 -8.74 -12.22 9.28
CA ILE A 304 -10.00 -11.65 8.80
C ILE A 304 -10.50 -12.45 7.58
N LEU A 305 -9.64 -12.63 6.58
CA LEU A 305 -9.98 -13.37 5.37
C LEU A 305 -10.28 -14.86 5.65
N GLY A 306 -9.59 -15.44 6.61
CA GLY A 306 -9.79 -16.83 7.04
C GLY A 306 -11.01 -17.05 7.93
N GLY A 307 -11.68 -15.99 8.40
CA GLY A 307 -12.77 -16.06 9.37
C GLY A 307 -12.34 -16.54 10.77
N THR A 308 -11.05 -16.41 11.09
CA THR A 308 -10.44 -16.88 12.35
C THR A 308 -10.11 -15.75 13.34
N SER A 309 -10.60 -14.53 13.09
CA SER A 309 -10.44 -13.40 14.03
C SER A 309 -11.13 -13.68 15.34
N HIS A 310 -10.43 -13.46 16.46
CA HIS A 310 -11.01 -13.54 17.81
C HIS A 310 -11.42 -12.16 18.29
N TYR A 311 -12.38 -12.12 19.25
CA TYR A 311 -12.85 -10.89 19.91
C TYR A 311 -13.33 -9.77 18.98
N ASN A 312 -13.67 -10.11 17.75
CA ASN A 312 -14.25 -9.15 16.85
C ASN A 312 -15.77 -9.25 16.90
N SER A 313 -16.43 -8.24 17.48
CA SER A 313 -17.89 -8.20 17.66
C SER A 313 -18.64 -7.86 16.37
N HIS A 314 -17.92 -7.36 15.34
CA HIS A 314 -18.54 -6.93 14.09
C HIS A 314 -18.56 -8.06 13.06
N PRO A 315 -19.70 -8.34 12.43
CA PRO A 315 -19.78 -9.33 11.33
C PRO A 315 -19.12 -8.83 10.05
N GLU A 316 -19.16 -7.51 9.82
CA GLU A 316 -18.68 -6.89 8.58
C GLU A 316 -17.16 -6.74 8.57
N ILE A 317 -16.54 -7.12 7.44
CA ILE A 317 -15.09 -7.01 7.26
C ILE A 317 -14.61 -5.57 7.31
N SER A 318 -15.40 -4.65 6.78
CA SER A 318 -15.10 -3.22 6.81
C SER A 318 -14.87 -2.70 8.23
N GLU A 319 -15.64 -3.18 9.20
CA GLU A 319 -15.50 -2.82 10.61
C GLU A 319 -14.32 -3.54 11.26
N GLN A 320 -14.13 -4.82 10.93
CA GLN A 320 -12.99 -5.59 11.41
C GLN A 320 -11.65 -5.01 10.93
N ALA A 321 -11.65 -4.44 9.74
CA ALA A 321 -10.46 -3.88 9.09
C ALA A 321 -10.09 -2.46 9.54
N VAL A 322 -10.91 -1.80 10.38
CA VAL A 322 -10.65 -0.40 10.76
C VAL A 322 -9.25 -0.16 11.31
N PRO A 323 -8.75 -0.92 12.32
CA PRO A 323 -7.38 -0.69 12.82
C PRO A 323 -6.32 -0.97 11.74
N LEU A 324 -6.54 -1.99 10.90
CA LEU A 324 -5.61 -2.34 9.82
C LEU A 324 -5.57 -1.27 8.73
N ARG A 325 -6.70 -0.62 8.48
CA ARG A 325 -6.81 0.48 7.49
C ARG A 325 -5.94 1.66 7.91
N PHE A 326 -5.97 2.06 9.18
CA PHE A 326 -5.04 3.07 9.70
C PHE A 326 -3.58 2.61 9.56
N MET A 327 -3.27 1.37 9.92
CA MET A 327 -1.92 0.81 9.78
C MET A 327 -1.43 0.75 8.32
N ALA A 328 -2.30 0.40 7.38
CA ALA A 328 -1.99 0.29 5.95
C ALA A 328 -1.91 1.65 5.25
N ARG A 329 -2.58 2.68 5.77
CA ARG A 329 -2.52 4.05 5.24
C ARG A 329 -1.14 4.70 5.44
N GLU A 330 -0.34 4.19 6.35
CA GLU A 330 0.98 4.74 6.64
C GLU A 330 1.94 4.60 5.46
N SER A 331 2.68 5.68 5.14
CA SER A 331 3.75 5.67 4.15
C SER A 331 4.92 4.78 4.57
N ARG A 332 5.81 4.44 3.64
CA ARG A 332 6.99 3.60 3.95
C ARG A 332 7.83 4.18 5.09
N THR A 333 8.07 5.48 5.08
CA THR A 333 8.81 6.17 6.14
C THR A 333 8.09 6.09 7.49
N ARG A 334 6.77 6.27 7.50
CA ARG A 334 5.98 6.15 8.73
C ARG A 334 5.96 4.72 9.27
N ARG A 335 5.80 3.71 8.39
CA ARG A 335 5.90 2.29 8.77
C ARG A 335 7.27 1.95 9.36
N ARG A 336 8.36 2.54 8.84
CA ARG A 336 9.70 2.42 9.42
C ARG A 336 9.73 2.90 10.87
N MET A 337 9.21 4.10 11.13
CA MET A 337 9.17 4.67 12.48
C MET A 337 8.32 3.81 13.45
N LEU A 338 7.16 3.35 13.00
CA LEU A 338 6.26 2.50 13.80
C LEU A 338 6.91 1.15 14.12
N ALA A 339 7.51 0.52 13.12
CA ALA A 339 8.23 -0.74 13.30
C ALA A 339 9.42 -0.61 14.26
N GLN A 340 10.23 0.45 14.12
CA GLN A 340 11.33 0.74 15.06
C GLN A 340 10.82 0.91 16.49
N ALA A 341 9.73 1.64 16.66
CA ALA A 341 9.14 1.86 17.97
C ALA A 341 8.62 0.57 18.61
N LEU A 342 7.96 -0.28 17.83
CA LEU A 342 7.41 -1.56 18.30
C LEU A 342 8.51 -2.57 18.61
N LEU A 343 9.44 -2.79 17.67
CA LEU A 343 10.54 -3.75 17.84
C LEU A 343 11.50 -3.31 18.94
N GLY A 344 11.80 -2.01 19.03
CA GLY A 344 12.61 -1.47 20.12
C GLY A 344 11.93 -1.55 21.50
N LEU A 345 10.59 -1.67 21.56
CA LEU A 345 9.89 -1.99 22.81
C LEU A 345 10.04 -3.49 23.13
N LEU A 346 9.93 -4.36 22.11
CA LEU A 346 10.12 -5.81 22.25
C LEU A 346 11.53 -6.16 22.76
N ASP A 347 12.56 -5.56 22.21
CA ASP A 347 13.96 -5.80 22.59
C ASP A 347 14.27 -5.42 24.05
N LYS A 348 13.58 -4.39 24.56
CA LYS A 348 13.78 -3.87 25.93
C LYS A 348 12.91 -4.56 26.97
N THR A 349 11.89 -5.32 26.55
CA THR A 349 10.95 -5.94 27.49
C THR A 349 11.37 -7.37 27.78
N PRO A 350 11.64 -7.71 29.05
CA PRO A 350 12.04 -9.08 29.42
C PRO A 350 10.91 -10.05 29.14
N VAL A 351 11.29 -11.23 28.66
CA VAL A 351 10.35 -12.33 28.32
C VAL A 351 9.57 -12.81 29.53
N ARG A 352 10.20 -12.73 30.73
CA ARG A 352 9.58 -13.11 32.03
C ARG A 352 9.97 -12.09 33.08
N GLY A 353 9.03 -11.75 33.96
CA GLY A 353 9.36 -11.05 35.19
C GLY A 353 10.23 -11.92 36.07
N SER A 354 11.29 -11.38 36.65
CA SER A 354 12.27 -12.07 37.51
C SER A 354 11.68 -12.72 38.76
N SER A 355 10.39 -12.52 39.03
CA SER A 355 9.67 -12.99 40.23
C SER A 355 8.32 -13.67 39.93
N GLY A 356 8.08 -14.12 38.67
CA GLY A 356 6.77 -14.68 38.27
C GLY A 356 5.65 -13.64 38.19
N ASN A 357 5.96 -12.35 38.29
CA ASN A 357 4.97 -11.28 38.22
C ASN A 357 4.67 -10.91 36.76
N MET A 358 3.48 -10.35 36.58
CA MET A 358 3.06 -9.75 35.32
C MET A 358 3.93 -8.53 34.98
N VAL A 359 4.51 -8.51 33.77
CA VAL A 359 5.28 -7.39 33.25
C VAL A 359 4.52 -6.73 32.13
N ARG A 360 4.33 -5.41 32.25
CA ARG A 360 3.72 -4.59 31.21
C ARG A 360 4.68 -3.50 30.77
N ALA A 361 4.90 -3.41 29.45
CA ALA A 361 5.59 -2.28 28.84
C ALA A 361 4.67 -1.64 27.79
N ASN A 362 4.68 -0.33 27.72
CA ASN A 362 3.86 0.40 26.75
C ASN A 362 4.60 1.57 26.13
N ARG A 363 4.19 1.94 24.92
CA ARG A 363 4.64 3.10 24.19
C ARG A 363 3.47 3.76 23.49
N VAL A 364 3.40 5.08 23.52
CA VAL A 364 2.41 5.88 22.80
C VAL A 364 3.15 6.73 21.79
N LEU A 365 2.73 6.67 20.53
CA LEU A 365 3.25 7.52 19.46
C LEU A 365 2.16 8.52 19.06
N LYS A 366 2.56 9.80 19.03
CA LYS A 366 1.69 10.87 18.57
C LYS A 366 1.52 10.82 17.05
N PRO A 367 0.36 11.31 16.54
CA PRO A 367 0.17 11.54 15.11
C PRO A 367 1.22 12.51 14.57
N LEU A 368 1.56 12.39 13.28
CA LEU A 368 2.34 13.40 12.56
C LEU A 368 1.42 14.49 12.00
N ASN A 369 0.24 14.11 11.54
CA ASN A 369 -0.78 15.00 11.00
C ASN A 369 -2.07 14.89 11.82
N THR A 370 -2.93 15.87 11.73
CA THR A 370 -4.20 15.94 12.47
C THR A 370 -5.15 14.78 12.21
N ASN A 371 -5.05 14.14 11.04
CA ASN A 371 -5.90 13.01 10.66
C ASN A 371 -5.27 11.64 10.96
N ASP A 372 -4.05 11.61 11.50
CA ASP A 372 -3.38 10.37 11.87
C ASP A 372 -3.81 9.92 13.28
N PRO A 373 -3.85 8.61 13.57
CA PRO A 373 -4.19 8.12 14.89
C PRO A 373 -3.02 8.25 15.86
N TYR A 374 -3.32 8.23 17.14
CA TYR A 374 -2.37 7.83 18.15
C TYR A 374 -2.15 6.32 18.07
N TYR A 375 -0.89 5.87 18.05
CA TYR A 375 -0.58 4.45 18.17
C TYR A 375 -0.19 4.10 19.60
N VAL A 376 -0.79 3.04 20.12
CA VAL A 376 -0.53 2.51 21.46
C VAL A 376 0.02 1.10 21.33
N PHE A 377 1.27 0.90 21.73
CA PHE A 377 1.89 -0.41 21.78
C PHE A 377 1.93 -0.89 23.22
N MET A 378 1.46 -2.10 23.46
CA MET A 378 1.49 -2.75 24.76
C MET A 378 2.10 -4.15 24.65
N LEU A 379 3.10 -4.41 25.44
CA LEU A 379 3.61 -5.75 25.67
C LEU A 379 3.16 -6.21 27.05
N LEU A 380 2.64 -7.42 27.10
CA LEU A 380 2.17 -8.03 28.33
C LEU A 380 2.75 -9.44 28.47
N SER A 381 3.58 -9.64 29.46
CA SER A 381 4.05 -10.96 29.89
C SER A 381 3.36 -11.34 31.17
N VAL A 382 2.85 -12.56 31.24
CA VAL A 382 2.20 -13.12 32.45
C VAL A 382 2.90 -14.42 32.83
N PRO A 383 2.73 -14.88 34.10
CA PRO A 383 3.22 -16.19 34.53
C PRO A 383 2.70 -17.34 33.67
N ASP A 384 3.51 -18.38 33.48
CA ASP A 384 3.21 -19.53 32.61
C ASP A 384 2.02 -20.39 33.09
N ASP A 385 1.62 -20.25 34.33
CA ASP A 385 0.51 -21.00 34.95
C ASP A 385 -0.87 -20.49 34.54
N LYS A 386 -0.95 -19.31 33.89
CA LYS A 386 -2.24 -18.79 33.41
C LYS A 386 -2.68 -19.46 32.13
N PRO A 387 -3.94 -19.93 32.06
CA PRO A 387 -4.53 -20.43 30.82
C PRO A 387 -4.44 -19.38 29.70
N PHE A 388 -4.12 -19.84 28.49
CA PHE A 388 -3.91 -18.95 27.36
C PHE A 388 -5.12 -18.05 27.03
N GLU A 389 -6.33 -18.58 27.13
CA GLU A 389 -7.55 -17.80 26.88
C GLU A 389 -7.79 -16.72 27.97
N GLU A 390 -7.49 -17.01 29.24
CA GLU A 390 -7.54 -16.02 30.31
C GLU A 390 -6.54 -14.90 30.07
N TYR A 391 -5.32 -15.26 29.69
CA TYR A 391 -4.28 -14.28 29.31
C TYR A 391 -4.77 -13.36 28.19
N ARG A 392 -5.39 -13.88 27.13
CA ARG A 392 -5.90 -13.08 26.01
C ARG A 392 -6.96 -12.08 26.45
N VAL A 393 -7.88 -12.51 27.31
CA VAL A 393 -8.93 -11.62 27.86
C VAL A 393 -8.30 -10.48 28.66
N ILE A 394 -7.35 -10.80 29.54
CA ILE A 394 -6.63 -9.79 30.34
C ILE A 394 -5.89 -8.81 29.43
N ARG A 395 -5.15 -9.31 28.44
CA ARG A 395 -4.39 -8.47 27.49
C ARG A 395 -5.32 -7.53 26.73
N ARG A 396 -6.43 -8.03 26.20
CA ARG A 396 -7.41 -7.23 25.48
C ARG A 396 -7.99 -6.12 26.36
N HIS A 397 -8.43 -6.47 27.55
CA HIS A 397 -9.00 -5.50 28.49
C HIS A 397 -7.99 -4.40 28.87
N LEU A 398 -6.74 -4.78 29.19
CA LEU A 398 -5.70 -3.82 29.50
C LEU A 398 -5.39 -2.88 28.32
N LEU A 399 -5.37 -3.40 27.09
CA LEU A 399 -5.18 -2.58 25.91
C LEU A 399 -6.30 -1.56 25.73
N GLU A 400 -7.56 -1.95 25.91
CA GLU A 400 -8.72 -1.04 25.85
C GLU A 400 -8.59 0.10 26.85
N LYS A 401 -8.29 -0.23 28.12
CA LYS A 401 -8.12 0.80 29.16
C LYS A 401 -6.91 1.69 28.93
N LEU A 402 -5.84 1.14 28.37
CA LEU A 402 -4.67 1.93 28.00
C LEU A 402 -5.01 2.90 26.85
N CYS A 403 -5.77 2.50 25.85
CA CYS A 403 -6.23 3.37 24.77
C CYS A 403 -7.16 4.48 25.28
N MET A 404 -8.08 4.18 26.22
CA MET A 404 -8.89 5.21 26.88
C MET A 404 -8.03 6.23 27.64
N ALA A 405 -7.00 5.76 28.35
CA ALA A 405 -6.11 6.63 29.13
C ALA A 405 -5.31 7.62 28.25
N VAL A 406 -5.18 7.37 26.95
CA VAL A 406 -4.56 8.31 26.01
C VAL A 406 -5.28 9.65 25.99
N LYS A 407 -6.63 9.65 26.02
CA LYS A 407 -7.45 10.88 26.04
C LYS A 407 -7.19 11.75 27.25
N LEU A 408 -6.91 11.13 28.41
CA LEU A 408 -6.58 11.86 29.64
C LEU A 408 -5.24 12.58 29.55
N LYS A 409 -4.28 11.98 28.82
CA LYS A 409 -2.94 12.54 28.64
C LYS A 409 -2.83 13.49 27.44
N PHE A 410 -3.62 13.22 26.42
CA PHE A 410 -3.67 13.94 25.14
C PHE A 410 -5.14 14.27 24.81
N PRO A 411 -5.67 15.41 25.32
CA PRO A 411 -7.08 15.77 25.13
C PRO A 411 -7.52 15.94 23.67
N ASP A 412 -6.56 16.18 22.77
CA ASP A 412 -6.72 16.29 21.31
C ASP A 412 -6.87 14.94 20.60
N ALA A 413 -6.62 13.82 21.30
CA ALA A 413 -6.74 12.49 20.69
C ALA A 413 -8.18 12.22 20.22
N MET A 414 -8.33 11.88 18.92
CA MET A 414 -9.60 11.51 18.30
C MET A 414 -9.60 10.04 17.90
N ASP A 415 -8.56 9.59 17.24
CA ASP A 415 -8.39 8.23 16.76
C ASP A 415 -7.23 7.56 17.49
N VAL A 416 -7.46 6.36 18.04
CA VAL A 416 -6.42 5.57 18.70
C VAL A 416 -6.41 4.16 18.12
N VAL A 417 -5.23 3.73 17.66
CA VAL A 417 -4.96 2.34 17.25
C VAL A 417 -4.09 1.68 18.30
N GLY A 418 -4.63 0.69 18.98
CA GLY A 418 -3.93 -0.11 19.98
C GLY A 418 -3.45 -1.44 19.42
N LEU A 419 -2.19 -1.78 19.67
CA LEU A 419 -1.59 -3.06 19.36
C LEU A 419 -1.04 -3.69 20.63
N ALA A 420 -1.40 -4.95 20.90
CA ALA A 420 -0.84 -5.68 22.03
C ALA A 420 -0.31 -7.05 21.61
N MET A 421 0.80 -7.45 22.20
CA MET A 421 1.43 -8.73 21.96
C MET A 421 2.18 -9.25 23.19
N GLU A 422 2.59 -10.49 23.14
CA GLU A 422 3.36 -11.15 24.17
C GLU A 422 4.84 -11.28 23.74
N PRO A 423 5.78 -10.79 24.55
CA PRO A 423 7.19 -10.96 24.25
C PRO A 423 7.61 -12.41 24.51
N GLY A 424 8.20 -13.07 23.53
CA GLY A 424 9.05 -14.26 23.68
C GLY A 424 8.40 -15.55 24.19
N ARG A 425 7.07 -15.70 24.20
CA ARG A 425 6.41 -16.96 24.60
C ARG A 425 6.73 -18.09 23.61
N GLU A 426 7.03 -19.27 24.13
CA GLU A 426 7.04 -20.51 23.33
C GLU A 426 5.60 -20.96 23.08
N GLY A 427 5.27 -21.40 21.85
CA GLY A 427 3.94 -21.85 21.46
C GLY A 427 3.15 -20.82 20.64
N PRO A 428 1.79 -20.91 20.65
CA PRO A 428 0.95 -20.03 19.83
C PRO A 428 1.12 -18.57 20.22
N LYS A 429 1.59 -17.74 19.27
CA LYS A 429 1.70 -16.29 19.44
C LYS A 429 0.45 -15.64 18.87
N THR A 430 -0.15 -14.75 19.65
CA THR A 430 -1.28 -13.93 19.21
C THR A 430 -1.01 -12.47 19.49
N GLU A 431 -1.55 -11.67 18.62
CA GLU A 431 -1.57 -10.22 18.74
C GLU A 431 -3.02 -9.74 18.80
N ASP A 432 -3.24 -8.60 19.45
CA ASP A 432 -4.49 -7.87 19.41
C ASP A 432 -4.28 -6.55 18.67
N ALA A 433 -5.23 -6.20 17.81
CA ALA A 433 -5.37 -4.88 17.24
C ALA A 433 -6.77 -4.36 17.58
N LEU A 434 -6.86 -3.11 18.00
CA LEU A 434 -8.13 -2.43 18.22
C LEU A 434 -8.08 -1.00 17.71
N TYR A 435 -9.22 -0.49 17.36
CA TYR A 435 -9.44 0.93 17.08
C TYR A 435 -10.42 1.49 18.10
N MET A 436 -10.19 2.73 18.54
CA MET A 436 -11.05 3.47 19.44
C MET A 436 -11.28 4.87 18.90
N ASP A 437 -12.55 5.19 18.63
CA ASP A 437 -12.98 6.56 18.32
C ASP A 437 -13.26 7.30 19.64
N LEU A 438 -12.53 8.39 19.85
CA LEU A 438 -12.63 9.22 21.06
C LEU A 438 -13.33 10.56 20.81
N ARG A 439 -13.99 10.75 19.64
CA ARG A 439 -14.73 11.99 19.33
C ARG A 439 -15.96 12.13 20.21
N GLY A 440 -16.64 11.02 20.50
CA GLY A 440 -17.81 10.96 21.40
C GLY A 440 -17.45 10.85 22.88
N TRP A 441 -16.39 11.49 23.35
CA TRP A 441 -15.94 11.41 24.75
C TRP A 441 -16.96 11.99 25.72
N THR A 442 -17.44 11.16 26.69
CA THR A 442 -18.45 11.56 27.66
C THR A 442 -17.86 11.71 29.07
N PRO A 443 -18.58 12.39 30.02
CA PRO A 443 -18.14 12.46 31.39
C PRO A 443 -18.01 11.09 32.07
N GLU A 444 -18.85 10.11 31.71
CA GLU A 444 -18.80 8.75 32.22
C GLU A 444 -17.54 8.04 31.76
N MET A 445 -17.15 8.20 30.48
CA MET A 445 -15.90 7.69 29.94
C MET A 445 -14.69 8.34 30.63
N GLN A 446 -14.78 9.62 30.95
CA GLN A 446 -13.75 10.35 31.70
C GLN A 446 -13.52 9.72 33.06
N VAL A 447 -14.59 9.52 33.84
CA VAL A 447 -14.54 8.92 35.19
C VAL A 447 -14.00 7.49 35.12
N GLU A 448 -14.45 6.72 34.15
CA GLU A 448 -13.97 5.35 33.93
C GLU A 448 -12.47 5.32 33.62
N ALA A 449 -12.03 6.17 32.69
CA ALA A 449 -10.61 6.26 32.30
C ALA A 449 -9.73 6.68 33.47
N GLU A 450 -10.17 7.66 34.29
CA GLU A 450 -9.47 8.11 35.49
C GLU A 450 -9.33 6.99 36.51
N LYS A 451 -10.41 6.25 36.76
CA LYS A 451 -10.41 5.10 37.66
C LYS A 451 -9.38 4.05 37.23
N TYR A 452 -9.37 3.65 35.96
CA TYR A 452 -8.43 2.63 35.47
C TYR A 452 -7.00 3.18 35.38
N ARG A 453 -6.82 4.46 35.00
CA ARG A 453 -5.50 5.11 35.05
C ARG A 453 -4.89 4.97 36.43
N ASP A 454 -5.67 5.23 37.50
CA ASP A 454 -5.17 5.22 38.87
C ASP A 454 -4.99 3.81 39.41
N GLN A 455 -5.93 2.92 39.17
CA GLN A 455 -5.83 1.52 39.60
C GLN A 455 -4.68 0.75 38.93
N LEU A 456 -4.43 1.00 37.66
CA LEU A 456 -3.45 0.28 36.86
C LEU A 456 -2.18 1.08 36.58
N SER A 457 -2.07 2.27 37.13
CA SER A 457 -0.94 3.21 36.91
C SER A 457 -0.65 3.44 35.41
N LEU A 458 -1.73 3.62 34.60
CA LEU A 458 -1.60 3.81 33.16
C LEU A 458 -1.03 5.20 32.83
N LEU A 459 0.01 5.23 32.02
CA LEU A 459 0.69 6.46 31.52
C LEU A 459 1.16 7.45 32.60
N LYS A 460 1.25 7.03 33.88
CA LYS A 460 1.70 7.91 34.97
C LYS A 460 3.18 8.32 34.83
N HIS A 461 4.02 7.43 34.36
CA HIS A 461 5.47 7.64 34.21
C HIS A 461 5.88 7.64 32.73
N LEU A 462 5.16 8.43 31.90
CA LEU A 462 5.43 8.52 30.48
C LEU A 462 6.62 9.46 30.26
N GLU A 463 7.75 8.91 29.83
CA GLU A 463 8.89 9.69 29.33
C GLU A 463 8.61 10.12 27.88
N MET A 464 8.79 11.41 27.63
CA MET A 464 8.60 11.97 26.29
C MET A 464 9.92 11.97 25.53
N HIS A 465 9.95 11.24 24.42
CA HIS A 465 11.09 11.25 23.51
C HIS A 465 10.66 11.83 22.17
N GLN A 466 11.42 12.77 21.65
CA GLN A 466 11.24 13.28 20.30
C GLN A 466 12.22 12.57 19.36
N SER A 467 11.72 11.99 18.31
CA SER A 467 12.53 11.42 17.23
C SER A 467 12.20 12.14 15.93
N ASN A 468 13.22 12.54 15.20
CA ASN A 468 13.07 13.09 13.85
C ASN A 468 13.37 11.97 12.85
N VAL A 469 12.35 11.50 12.16
CA VAL A 469 12.50 10.49 11.11
C VAL A 469 12.42 11.18 9.76
N LYS A 470 13.56 11.23 9.06
CA LYS A 470 13.66 11.79 7.72
C LYS A 470 13.41 10.70 6.68
N GLU A 471 12.78 11.07 5.56
CA GLU A 471 12.62 10.20 4.39
C GLU A 471 13.99 9.64 3.96
N TYR A 472 14.95 10.52 3.75
CA TYR A 472 16.34 10.18 3.50
C TYR A 472 17.16 10.40 4.77
N PRO A 473 17.58 9.33 5.47
CA PRO A 473 18.36 9.47 6.69
C PRO A 473 19.69 10.17 6.44
N ASP A 474 20.09 11.00 7.42
CA ASP A 474 21.41 11.61 7.39
C ASP A 474 22.52 10.54 7.40
N PRO A 475 23.69 10.81 6.83
CA PRO A 475 24.83 9.93 7.00
C PRO A 475 25.14 9.79 8.49
N GLU A 476 25.23 8.53 8.97
CA GLU A 476 25.70 8.31 10.35
C GLU A 476 27.10 8.89 10.50
N PRO A 477 27.41 9.58 11.63
CA PRO A 477 28.79 9.91 11.93
C PRO A 477 29.61 8.61 11.88
N GLN A 478 30.70 8.62 11.10
CA GLN A 478 31.51 7.43 10.82
C GLN A 478 31.96 6.76 12.13
N ASN A 479 31.20 5.79 12.59
CA ASN A 479 31.60 4.93 13.69
C ASN A 479 32.28 3.70 13.07
N ILE A 480 33.60 3.63 13.22
CA ILE A 480 34.52 2.68 12.59
C ILE A 480 34.22 1.20 12.97
N ASN A 481 33.24 0.93 13.82
CA ASN A 481 32.89 -0.41 14.31
C ASN A 481 31.46 -0.85 13.92
N ARG A 482 31.18 -1.07 12.63
CA ARG A 482 29.97 -1.79 12.21
C ARG A 482 30.21 -3.29 12.12
N PRO A 483 29.41 -4.14 12.78
CA PRO A 483 29.46 -5.59 12.52
C PRO A 483 28.98 -5.91 11.09
N GLN A 484 29.76 -6.64 10.33
CA GLN A 484 29.45 -7.16 8.97
C GLN A 484 28.32 -8.20 8.94
N SER A 485 27.48 -8.31 9.97
CA SER A 485 26.62 -9.47 10.21
C SER A 485 25.30 -9.54 9.44
N LEU A 486 24.76 -8.43 8.95
CA LEU A 486 23.41 -8.38 8.36
C LEU A 486 23.29 -9.11 7.00
N ARG A 487 24.35 -9.20 6.22
CA ARG A 487 24.34 -9.82 4.88
C ARG A 487 24.03 -11.32 4.92
N ASN A 488 24.38 -11.98 6.00
CA ASN A 488 24.19 -13.42 6.21
C ASN A 488 23.01 -13.78 7.12
N SER A 489 22.36 -12.80 7.73
CA SER A 489 21.20 -12.99 8.61
C SER A 489 19.97 -13.51 7.83
N PRO A 490 19.03 -14.20 8.49
CA PRO A 490 17.75 -14.56 7.88
C PRO A 490 17.05 -13.32 7.32
N CYS A 491 16.46 -13.45 6.14
CA CYS A 491 15.72 -12.34 5.53
C CYS A 491 14.44 -12.08 6.33
N TYR A 492 14.23 -10.83 6.74
CA TYR A 492 13.07 -10.42 7.54
C TYR A 492 11.75 -10.40 6.73
N CYS A 493 11.76 -10.66 5.41
CA CYS A 493 10.54 -10.90 4.63
C CYS A 493 9.87 -12.24 4.96
N GLY A 494 10.37 -13.00 5.94
CA GLY A 494 9.81 -14.29 6.35
C GLY A 494 10.12 -15.47 5.40
N SER A 495 10.93 -15.26 4.34
CA SER A 495 11.24 -16.31 3.34
C SER A 495 12.16 -17.43 3.83
N GLY A 496 12.70 -17.34 5.05
CA GLY A 496 13.70 -18.27 5.60
C GLY A 496 15.07 -18.24 4.92
N ARG A 497 15.25 -17.41 3.88
CA ARG A 497 16.51 -17.29 3.12
C ARG A 497 17.43 -16.24 3.76
N LYS A 498 18.74 -16.39 3.58
CA LYS A 498 19.70 -15.34 3.95
C LYS A 498 19.41 -14.05 3.16
N TYR A 499 19.52 -12.88 3.81
CA TYR A 499 19.22 -11.59 3.20
C TYR A 499 19.86 -11.41 1.81
N LYS A 500 21.17 -11.69 1.67
CA LYS A 500 21.91 -11.61 0.38
C LYS A 500 21.35 -12.50 -0.75
N ARG A 501 20.53 -13.50 -0.43
CA ARG A 501 19.90 -14.43 -1.38
C ARG A 501 18.39 -14.22 -1.53
N CYS A 502 17.85 -13.16 -0.93
CA CYS A 502 16.45 -12.81 -0.94
C CYS A 502 16.29 -11.31 -1.30
N CYS A 503 15.78 -10.48 -0.41
CA CYS A 503 15.54 -9.05 -0.66
C CYS A 503 16.83 -8.25 -0.97
N GLY A 504 17.98 -8.70 -0.52
CA GLY A 504 19.28 -8.13 -0.87
C GLY A 504 19.82 -8.50 -2.26
N ARG A 505 19.08 -9.29 -3.05
CA ARG A 505 19.44 -9.65 -4.44
C ARG A 505 18.89 -8.64 -5.45
N ALA A 506 17.81 -7.96 -5.11
CA ALA A 506 17.17 -6.94 -5.94
C ALA A 506 17.84 -5.55 -5.83
N ALA A 507 18.92 -5.44 -5.02
CA ALA A 507 19.71 -4.22 -4.85
C ALA A 507 21.04 -4.28 -5.63
N ARG A 508 21.11 -5.12 -6.69
CA ARG A 508 22.20 -5.12 -7.68
C ARG A 508 21.64 -4.99 -9.07
#